data_73c633b8f88672a3be6baff8429b32e7
#
_entry.id   73c633b8f88672a3be6baff8429b32e7
#
_cell.length_a   1.000
_cell.length_b   1.000
_cell.length_c   1.000
_cell.angle_alpha   90.00
_cell.angle_beta   90.00
_cell.angle_gamma   90.00
#
_symmetry.space_group_name_H-M   'P 1'
#
loop_
_entity.id
_entity.type
_entity.pdbx_description
1 polymer ?
#
loop_
_entity_poly.entity_id
_entity_poly.type
_entity_poly.pdbx_seq_one_letter_code
_entity_poly.pdbx_strand_id
1 'polypeptide(L)'
;MKTNEEQDQEQIQEPEPDPTVDKFGEALNATRFRMLEDIARELAGDVVFPTYFDAALRLRKELQNPDLPTARIAKIVGIEPLTAAKLMQLANSAYYSRDGSKAKDLRAAINRLGVDVVRTTALAIAMAQLLHSKDMAIFGNLAGALWDHSIRTAAAARILARTYTRINPDEALLAGLVHDLGAFYMLYRAVQYPELLLRPDTVKYIIMRWHEGVGVTLLNALGMPEEIVNATIDHDQPRPISTTVRTLSDIVYVGNIIAGTHFEWSRQDTDPDAGDAGSVRQSFKDLLPEVEADTMEMLSVFK
;
A
#
# COMPACT_ATOMS: atom_id res chain seq x y z
N MET A 1 27.53 37.90 -65.26
CA MET A 1 28.08 36.72 -64.48
C MET A 1 27.88 37.06 -63.06
N LYS A 2 26.85 36.46 -62.46
CA LYS A 2 26.57 36.49 -61.01
C LYS A 2 26.63 35.05 -60.57
N THR A 3 27.60 34.70 -59.78
CA THR A 3 27.76 33.36 -59.12
C THR A 3 26.88 33.31 -57.88
N ASN A 4 25.96 32.38 -57.90
CA ASN A 4 25.17 31.98 -56.73
C ASN A 4 26.09 31.09 -55.85
N GLU A 5 26.33 31.52 -54.63
CA GLU A 5 26.80 30.67 -53.54
C GLU A 5 25.55 30.26 -52.74
N GLU A 6 25.06 29.07 -52.98
CA GLU A 6 24.12 28.36 -52.08
C GLU A 6 24.88 27.91 -50.86
N GLN A 7 24.59 28.53 -49.71
CA GLN A 7 25.04 28.07 -48.42
C GLN A 7 24.15 26.87 -47.99
N ASP A 8 24.70 25.67 -48.11
CA ASP A 8 24.17 24.47 -47.41
C ASP A 8 24.31 24.69 -45.91
N GLN A 9 23.21 25.01 -45.26
CA GLN A 9 23.10 24.94 -43.81
C GLN A 9 22.82 23.44 -43.44
N GLU A 10 23.86 22.67 -43.20
CA GLU A 10 23.77 21.42 -42.49
C GLU A 10 23.11 21.69 -41.12
N GLN A 11 21.85 21.27 -40.99
CA GLN A 11 21.21 21.16 -39.66
C GLN A 11 21.93 20.10 -38.90
N ILE A 12 22.79 20.49 -37.98
CA ILE A 12 23.38 19.63 -36.99
C ILE A 12 22.20 19.18 -36.08
N GLN A 13 21.65 17.99 -36.34
CA GLN A 13 20.75 17.34 -35.41
C GLN A 13 21.57 17.04 -34.14
N GLU A 14 21.19 17.71 -33.07
CA GLU A 14 21.72 17.30 -31.74
C GLU A 14 21.43 15.83 -31.54
N PRO A 15 22.43 15.02 -31.15
CA PRO A 15 22.21 13.61 -30.92
C PRO A 15 21.15 13.44 -29.82
N GLU A 16 20.17 12.55 -30.07
CA GLU A 16 19.22 12.18 -29.03
C GLU A 16 19.98 11.79 -27.75
N PRO A 17 19.58 12.31 -26.57
CA PRO A 17 20.28 12.04 -25.33
C PRO A 17 20.29 10.54 -25.07
N ASP A 18 21.46 9.95 -24.93
CA ASP A 18 21.69 8.56 -24.57
C ASP A 18 20.90 8.26 -23.29
N PRO A 19 19.91 7.36 -23.32
CA PRO A 19 19.10 7.01 -22.16
C PRO A 19 19.91 6.35 -21.03
N THR A 20 21.15 5.92 -21.32
CA THR A 20 22.07 5.31 -20.33
C THR A 20 22.94 6.33 -19.60
N VAL A 21 22.99 7.58 -20.07
CA VAL A 21 23.73 8.63 -19.35
C VAL A 21 22.98 9.01 -18.09
N ASP A 22 23.61 8.76 -16.96
CA ASP A 22 23.07 9.07 -15.64
C ASP A 22 22.87 10.61 -15.54
N LYS A 23 21.60 11.05 -15.60
CA LYS A 23 21.22 12.46 -15.51
C LYS A 23 21.39 12.90 -14.06
N PHE A 24 22.49 13.61 -13.77
CA PHE A 24 22.71 14.28 -12.49
C PHE A 24 22.16 15.73 -12.52
N GLY A 25 21.75 16.23 -11.34
CA GLY A 25 21.39 17.64 -11.19
C GLY A 25 19.98 18.00 -11.67
N GLU A 26 19.87 19.13 -12.41
CA GLU A 26 18.58 19.73 -12.77
C GLU A 26 17.66 18.85 -13.62
N ALA A 27 18.22 18.07 -14.55
CA ALA A 27 17.42 17.20 -15.42
C ALA A 27 16.76 16.04 -14.65
N LEU A 28 17.43 15.48 -13.66
CA LEU A 28 16.86 14.47 -12.78
C LEU A 28 15.80 15.06 -11.84
N ASN A 29 16.06 16.24 -11.33
CA ASN A 29 15.08 16.99 -10.54
C ASN A 29 13.82 17.32 -11.36
N ALA A 30 13.97 17.72 -12.63
CA ALA A 30 12.84 17.96 -13.52
C ALA A 30 11.97 16.72 -13.71
N THR A 31 12.56 15.52 -13.87
CA THR A 31 11.81 14.27 -13.99
C THR A 31 11.08 13.91 -12.67
N ARG A 32 11.74 14.09 -11.53
CA ARG A 32 11.13 13.90 -10.19
C ARG A 32 9.92 14.82 -10.00
N PHE A 33 10.07 16.11 -10.31
CA PHE A 33 8.98 17.09 -10.22
C PHE A 33 7.84 16.77 -11.18
N ARG A 34 8.13 16.37 -12.40
CA ARG A 34 7.09 15.98 -13.38
C ARG A 34 6.25 14.82 -12.86
N MET A 35 6.85 13.77 -12.33
CA MET A 35 6.11 12.66 -11.75
C MET A 35 5.20 13.13 -10.61
N LEU A 36 5.69 13.97 -9.71
CA LEU A 36 4.90 14.49 -8.59
C LEU A 36 3.78 15.43 -9.05
N GLU A 37 4.04 16.29 -10.04
CA GLU A 37 3.01 17.14 -10.63
C GLU A 37 1.92 16.33 -11.32
N ASP A 38 2.29 15.28 -12.06
CA ASP A 38 1.33 14.40 -12.73
C ASP A 38 0.49 13.64 -11.69
N ILE A 39 1.11 13.14 -10.62
CA ILE A 39 0.39 12.54 -9.49
C ILE A 39 -0.57 13.55 -8.85
N ALA A 40 -0.11 14.77 -8.56
CA ALA A 40 -0.95 15.80 -7.94
C ALA A 40 -2.13 16.18 -8.84
N ARG A 41 -1.91 16.27 -10.16
CA ARG A 41 -2.96 16.58 -11.14
C ARG A 41 -4.01 15.47 -11.20
N GLU A 42 -3.60 14.21 -11.18
CA GLU A 42 -4.52 13.08 -11.19
C GLU A 42 -5.32 13.00 -9.89
N LEU A 43 -4.66 13.18 -8.75
CA LEU A 43 -5.34 13.16 -7.45
C LEU A 43 -6.30 14.34 -7.25
N ALA A 44 -6.11 15.45 -7.97
CA ALA A 44 -7.03 16.59 -7.99
C ALA A 44 -8.24 16.38 -8.93
N GLY A 45 -8.20 15.39 -9.81
CA GLY A 45 -9.25 15.00 -10.74
C GLY A 45 -9.88 13.65 -10.42
N ASP A 46 -10.29 12.96 -11.48
CA ASP A 46 -10.70 11.56 -11.34
C ASP A 46 -9.43 10.71 -11.22
N VAL A 47 -9.22 10.12 -10.06
CA VAL A 47 -8.06 9.26 -9.82
C VAL A 47 -8.12 8.04 -10.74
N VAL A 48 -7.18 7.94 -11.65
CA VAL A 48 -7.06 6.80 -12.56
C VAL A 48 -6.28 5.70 -11.87
N PHE A 49 -7.00 4.70 -11.37
CA PHE A 49 -6.39 3.50 -10.87
C PHE A 49 -6.17 2.46 -11.97
N PRO A 50 -5.19 1.57 -11.80
CA PRO A 50 -5.15 0.35 -12.59
C PRO A 50 -6.49 -0.39 -12.53
N THR A 51 -6.87 -1.05 -13.61
CA THR A 51 -8.16 -1.78 -13.75
C THR A 51 -8.48 -2.72 -12.56
N TYR A 52 -7.45 -3.23 -11.89
CA TYR A 52 -7.60 -4.09 -10.70
C TYR A 52 -8.24 -3.35 -9.52
N PHE A 53 -7.93 -2.07 -9.35
CA PHE A 53 -8.54 -1.25 -8.31
C PHE A 53 -9.99 -0.88 -8.63
N ASP A 54 -10.34 -0.70 -9.90
CA ASP A 54 -11.72 -0.37 -10.30
C ASP A 54 -12.71 -1.41 -9.80
N ALA A 55 -12.39 -2.70 -9.90
CA ALA A 55 -13.25 -3.77 -9.40
C ALA A 55 -13.40 -3.71 -7.87
N ALA A 56 -12.30 -3.53 -7.15
CA ALA A 56 -12.31 -3.41 -5.70
C ALA A 56 -13.07 -2.16 -5.23
N LEU A 57 -12.93 -1.04 -5.94
CA LEU A 57 -13.62 0.21 -5.64
C LEU A 57 -15.12 0.11 -5.91
N ARG A 58 -15.53 -0.49 -7.02
CA ARG A 58 -16.93 -0.76 -7.32
C ARG A 58 -17.56 -1.64 -6.25
N LEU A 59 -16.87 -2.74 -5.90
CA LEU A 59 -17.31 -3.62 -4.83
C LEU A 59 -17.45 -2.86 -3.51
N ARG A 60 -16.44 -2.07 -3.14
CA ARG A 60 -16.48 -1.23 -1.94
C ARG A 60 -17.65 -0.26 -1.95
N LYS A 61 -17.87 0.46 -3.07
CA LYS A 61 -18.98 1.41 -3.23
C LYS A 61 -20.33 0.73 -3.10
N GLU A 62 -20.52 -0.42 -3.73
CA GLU A 62 -21.77 -1.19 -3.61
C GLU A 62 -22.00 -1.69 -2.18
N LEU A 63 -20.92 -2.05 -1.46
CA LEU A 63 -20.98 -2.50 -0.08
C LEU A 63 -21.08 -1.35 0.96
N GLN A 64 -21.15 -0.08 0.55
CA GLN A 64 -21.33 1.05 1.48
C GLN A 64 -22.73 1.07 2.13
N ASN A 65 -23.73 0.46 1.52
CA ASN A 65 -25.05 0.35 2.12
C ASN A 65 -25.03 -0.64 3.29
N PRO A 66 -25.22 -0.19 4.55
CA PRO A 66 -25.16 -1.06 5.73
C PRO A 66 -26.31 -2.07 5.78
N ASP A 67 -27.41 -1.80 5.06
CA ASP A 67 -28.64 -2.64 5.07
C ASP A 67 -28.64 -3.71 3.97
N LEU A 68 -27.50 -3.90 3.26
CA LEU A 68 -27.42 -4.92 2.23
C LEU A 68 -27.53 -6.33 2.83
N PRO A 69 -28.51 -7.14 2.40
CA PRO A 69 -28.60 -8.53 2.83
C PRO A 69 -27.34 -9.32 2.40
N THR A 70 -26.83 -10.19 3.26
CA THR A 70 -25.66 -11.05 2.95
C THR A 70 -25.80 -11.79 1.63
N ALA A 71 -27.01 -12.22 1.25
CA ALA A 71 -27.25 -12.88 -0.03
C ALA A 71 -26.97 -11.95 -1.22
N ARG A 72 -27.22 -10.65 -1.09
CA ARG A 72 -26.90 -9.66 -2.13
C ARG A 72 -25.40 -9.42 -2.19
N ILE A 73 -24.74 -9.31 -1.04
CA ILE A 73 -23.27 -9.20 -0.96
C ILE A 73 -22.61 -10.41 -1.61
N ALA A 74 -23.05 -11.62 -1.30
CA ALA A 74 -22.53 -12.84 -1.90
C ALA A 74 -22.69 -12.86 -3.43
N LYS A 75 -23.81 -12.32 -3.95
CA LYS A 75 -24.02 -12.21 -5.39
C LYS A 75 -23.06 -11.22 -6.04
N ILE A 76 -22.83 -10.08 -5.40
CA ILE A 76 -21.91 -9.03 -5.91
C ILE A 76 -20.47 -9.56 -5.93
N VAL A 77 -20.02 -10.09 -4.79
CA VAL A 77 -18.67 -10.66 -4.63
C VAL A 77 -18.45 -11.87 -5.57
N GLY A 78 -19.49 -12.70 -5.77
CA GLY A 78 -19.40 -13.89 -6.61
C GLY A 78 -19.19 -13.60 -8.10
N ILE A 79 -19.32 -12.34 -8.54
CA ILE A 79 -18.98 -11.92 -9.90
C ILE A 79 -17.46 -11.97 -10.11
N GLU A 80 -16.67 -11.77 -9.04
CA GLU A 80 -15.21 -11.80 -9.05
C GLU A 80 -14.69 -13.13 -8.46
N PRO A 81 -14.37 -14.14 -9.28
CA PRO A 81 -14.03 -15.48 -8.78
C PRO A 81 -12.83 -15.50 -7.84
N LEU A 82 -11.81 -14.66 -8.09
CA LEU A 82 -10.62 -14.57 -7.24
C LEU A 82 -10.99 -14.04 -5.86
N THR A 83 -11.76 -12.96 -5.79
CA THR A 83 -12.24 -12.38 -4.53
C THR A 83 -13.08 -13.39 -3.75
N ALA A 84 -13.98 -14.09 -4.42
CA ALA A 84 -14.79 -15.14 -3.78
C ALA A 84 -13.93 -16.27 -3.20
N ALA A 85 -12.94 -16.75 -3.95
CA ALA A 85 -12.04 -17.82 -3.50
C ALA A 85 -11.19 -17.37 -2.30
N LYS A 86 -10.64 -16.16 -2.32
CA LYS A 86 -9.83 -15.61 -1.22
C LYS A 86 -10.66 -15.38 0.05
N LEU A 87 -11.92 -14.93 -0.09
CA LEU A 87 -12.84 -14.81 1.05
C LEU A 87 -13.19 -16.17 1.65
N MET A 88 -13.41 -17.19 0.84
CA MET A 88 -13.62 -18.55 1.33
C MET A 88 -12.39 -19.07 2.08
N GLN A 89 -11.20 -18.83 1.56
CA GLN A 89 -9.94 -19.21 2.19
C GLN A 89 -9.77 -18.46 3.53
N LEU A 90 -9.98 -17.16 3.54
CA LEU A 90 -9.86 -16.32 4.74
C LEU A 90 -10.86 -16.74 5.83
N ALA A 91 -12.12 -16.96 5.47
CA ALA A 91 -13.15 -17.40 6.41
C ALA A 91 -12.83 -18.76 7.05
N ASN A 92 -12.04 -19.60 6.39
CA ASN A 92 -11.61 -20.90 6.87
C ASN A 92 -10.21 -20.90 7.48
N SER A 93 -9.60 -19.73 7.64
CA SER A 93 -8.32 -19.55 8.31
C SER A 93 -8.44 -19.78 9.82
N ALA A 94 -7.32 -20.03 10.49
CA ALA A 94 -7.30 -20.27 11.93
C ALA A 94 -7.83 -19.08 12.73
N TYR A 95 -7.62 -17.87 12.25
CA TYR A 95 -8.08 -16.65 12.89
C TYR A 95 -9.61 -16.54 12.93
N TYR A 96 -10.29 -16.81 11.80
CA TYR A 96 -11.76 -16.67 11.68
C TYR A 96 -12.54 -17.97 11.97
N SER A 97 -11.90 -19.12 11.94
CA SER A 97 -12.50 -20.43 12.19
C SER A 97 -11.95 -21.09 13.47
N ARG A 98 -12.06 -20.38 14.59
CA ARG A 98 -11.51 -20.83 15.88
C ARG A 98 -12.11 -22.13 16.40
N ASP A 99 -13.35 -22.43 16.04
CA ASP A 99 -14.07 -23.66 16.37
C ASP A 99 -13.76 -24.83 15.41
N GLY A 100 -12.89 -24.59 14.42
CA GLY A 100 -12.54 -25.57 13.39
C GLY A 100 -13.64 -25.83 12.36
N SER A 101 -14.81 -25.18 12.47
CA SER A 101 -15.89 -25.32 11.49
C SER A 101 -15.51 -24.62 10.16
N LYS A 102 -15.92 -25.20 9.04
CA LYS A 102 -15.63 -24.61 7.73
C LYS A 102 -16.88 -23.92 7.16
N ALA A 103 -16.68 -22.71 6.63
CA ALA A 103 -17.67 -22.07 5.79
C ALA A 103 -17.85 -22.91 4.51
N LYS A 104 -19.10 -23.30 4.23
CA LYS A 104 -19.42 -24.21 3.11
C LYS A 104 -19.70 -23.46 1.81
N ASP A 105 -20.02 -22.20 1.89
CA ASP A 105 -20.33 -21.32 0.76
C ASP A 105 -19.95 -19.88 1.05
N LEU A 106 -20.01 -19.03 0.02
CA LEU A 106 -19.62 -17.62 0.11
C LEU A 106 -20.51 -16.84 1.08
N ARG A 107 -21.79 -17.19 1.22
CA ARG A 107 -22.71 -16.55 2.16
C ARG A 107 -22.30 -16.85 3.61
N ALA A 108 -21.96 -18.09 3.90
CA ALA A 108 -21.43 -18.48 5.21
C ALA A 108 -20.09 -17.80 5.51
N ALA A 109 -19.22 -17.68 4.50
CA ALA A 109 -17.97 -16.94 4.62
C ALA A 109 -18.19 -15.47 4.98
N ILE A 110 -19.06 -14.77 4.24
CA ILE A 110 -19.39 -13.36 4.48
C ILE A 110 -20.04 -13.17 5.87
N ASN A 111 -20.94 -14.05 6.28
CA ASN A 111 -21.55 -13.98 7.62
C ASN A 111 -20.50 -14.13 8.74
N ARG A 112 -19.46 -14.94 8.53
CA ARG A 112 -18.36 -15.11 9.49
C ARG A 112 -17.41 -13.94 9.51
N LEU A 113 -17.03 -13.43 8.34
CA LEU A 113 -16.06 -12.36 8.19
C LEU A 113 -16.63 -10.98 8.51
N GLY A 114 -17.90 -10.75 8.18
CA GLY A 114 -18.50 -9.42 8.18
C GLY A 114 -18.17 -8.63 6.92
N VAL A 115 -18.93 -7.54 6.69
CA VAL A 115 -18.83 -6.73 5.46
C VAL A 115 -17.53 -5.96 5.39
N ASP A 116 -17.01 -5.50 6.52
CA ASP A 116 -15.77 -4.70 6.57
C ASP A 116 -14.55 -5.54 6.18
N VAL A 117 -14.48 -6.79 6.65
CA VAL A 117 -13.43 -7.72 6.22
C VAL A 117 -13.55 -8.05 4.72
N VAL A 118 -14.76 -8.16 4.19
CA VAL A 118 -14.96 -8.34 2.74
C VAL A 118 -14.42 -7.15 1.95
N ARG A 119 -14.67 -5.92 2.38
CA ARG A 119 -14.14 -4.69 1.75
C ARG A 119 -12.61 -4.64 1.82
N THR A 120 -12.04 -4.93 3.00
CA THR A 120 -10.59 -4.97 3.20
C THR A 120 -9.92 -6.02 2.33
N THR A 121 -10.50 -7.22 2.26
CA THR A 121 -9.98 -8.33 1.44
C THR A 121 -9.98 -7.97 -0.05
N ALA A 122 -11.05 -7.33 -0.55
CA ALA A 122 -11.12 -6.90 -1.94
C ALA A 122 -10.00 -5.89 -2.26
N LEU A 123 -9.73 -4.94 -1.37
CA LEU A 123 -8.64 -3.99 -1.53
C LEU A 123 -7.27 -4.67 -1.47
N ALA A 124 -7.05 -5.58 -0.53
CA ALA A 124 -5.82 -6.37 -0.44
C ALA A 124 -5.54 -7.17 -1.72
N ILE A 125 -6.58 -7.76 -2.31
CA ILE A 125 -6.47 -8.48 -3.59
C ILE A 125 -6.06 -7.52 -4.71
N ALA A 126 -6.67 -6.33 -4.79
CA ALA A 126 -6.32 -5.33 -5.80
C ALA A 126 -4.86 -4.87 -5.66
N MET A 127 -4.39 -4.64 -4.43
CA MET A 127 -2.99 -4.31 -4.14
C MET A 127 -2.05 -5.46 -4.56
N ALA A 128 -2.38 -6.70 -4.21
CA ALA A 128 -1.60 -7.87 -4.60
C ALA A 128 -1.54 -8.04 -6.14
N GLN A 129 -2.65 -7.85 -6.84
CA GLN A 129 -2.70 -7.89 -8.31
C GLN A 129 -1.85 -6.80 -8.95
N LEU A 130 -1.85 -5.58 -8.39
CA LEU A 130 -0.98 -4.51 -8.85
C LEU A 130 0.49 -4.92 -8.75
N LEU A 131 0.91 -5.46 -7.60
CA LEU A 131 2.28 -5.89 -7.37
C LEU A 131 2.76 -6.99 -8.33
N HIS A 132 1.88 -7.92 -8.68
CA HIS A 132 2.17 -9.01 -9.59
C HIS A 132 1.98 -8.64 -11.06
N SER A 133 1.64 -7.38 -11.36
CA SER A 133 1.54 -6.91 -12.73
C SER A 133 2.90 -6.91 -13.42
N LYS A 134 2.89 -7.08 -14.75
CA LYS A 134 4.13 -7.06 -15.55
C LYS A 134 4.89 -5.74 -15.43
N ASP A 135 4.14 -4.64 -15.27
CA ASP A 135 4.70 -3.31 -15.17
C ASP A 135 5.53 -3.13 -13.89
N MET A 136 5.08 -3.76 -12.78
CA MET A 136 5.78 -3.69 -11.50
C MET A 136 6.99 -4.63 -11.38
N ALA A 137 7.19 -5.53 -12.34
CA ALA A 137 8.25 -6.54 -12.28
C ALA A 137 9.66 -5.93 -12.15
N ILE A 138 9.88 -4.74 -12.73
CA ILE A 138 11.17 -4.04 -12.66
C ILE A 138 11.51 -3.61 -11.23
N PHE A 139 10.49 -3.35 -10.42
CA PHE A 139 10.61 -3.01 -9.00
C PHE A 139 10.28 -4.18 -8.08
N GLY A 140 10.30 -5.41 -8.59
CA GLY A 140 9.77 -6.61 -7.92
C GLY A 140 10.25 -6.79 -6.48
N ASN A 141 11.54 -6.60 -6.20
CA ASN A 141 12.08 -6.70 -4.84
C ASN A 141 11.51 -5.61 -3.92
N LEU A 142 11.44 -4.37 -4.41
CA LEU A 142 10.92 -3.24 -3.65
C LEU A 142 9.41 -3.40 -3.42
N ALA A 143 8.69 -3.77 -4.47
CA ALA A 143 7.25 -4.00 -4.41
C ALA A 143 6.89 -5.15 -3.44
N GLY A 144 7.65 -6.25 -3.50
CA GLY A 144 7.49 -7.39 -2.60
C GLY A 144 7.76 -7.03 -1.14
N ALA A 145 8.85 -6.30 -0.87
CA ALA A 145 9.18 -5.85 0.48
C ALA A 145 8.10 -4.91 1.05
N LEU A 146 7.59 -4.00 0.23
CA LEU A 146 6.50 -3.09 0.61
C LEU A 146 5.22 -3.87 0.95
N TRP A 147 4.90 -4.91 0.16
CA TRP A 147 3.75 -5.78 0.42
C TRP A 147 3.90 -6.56 1.72
N ASP A 148 5.03 -7.23 1.91
CA ASP A 148 5.30 -8.01 3.12
C ASP A 148 5.23 -7.11 4.37
N HIS A 149 5.73 -5.88 4.27
CA HIS A 149 5.63 -4.88 5.33
C HIS A 149 4.18 -4.48 5.62
N SER A 150 3.39 -4.15 4.59
CA SER A 150 1.98 -3.76 4.76
C SER A 150 1.14 -4.88 5.39
N ILE A 151 1.35 -6.13 4.98
CA ILE A 151 0.67 -7.28 5.58
C ILE A 151 1.10 -7.47 7.05
N ARG A 152 2.38 -7.33 7.35
CA ARG A 152 2.92 -7.45 8.72
C ARG A 152 2.40 -6.33 9.60
N THR A 153 2.34 -5.10 9.11
CA THR A 153 1.74 -3.95 9.81
C THR A 153 0.26 -4.17 10.08
N ALA A 154 -0.48 -4.69 9.10
CA ALA A 154 -1.90 -5.03 9.25
C ALA A 154 -2.12 -6.09 10.34
N ALA A 155 -1.32 -7.17 10.34
CA ALA A 155 -1.37 -8.21 11.37
C ALA A 155 -1.06 -7.65 12.76
N ALA A 156 0.03 -6.87 12.88
CA ALA A 156 0.41 -6.22 14.13
C ALA A 156 -0.69 -5.27 14.65
N ALA A 157 -1.25 -4.43 13.77
CA ALA A 157 -2.33 -3.51 14.09
C ALA A 157 -3.56 -4.24 14.64
N ARG A 158 -3.99 -5.32 13.99
CA ARG A 158 -5.10 -6.17 14.42
C ARG A 158 -4.88 -6.74 15.82
N ILE A 159 -3.69 -7.27 16.07
CA ILE A 159 -3.33 -7.89 17.35
C ILE A 159 -3.23 -6.83 18.45
N LEU A 160 -2.60 -5.67 18.19
CA LEU A 160 -2.52 -4.56 19.12
C LEU A 160 -3.92 -4.06 19.51
N ALA A 161 -4.81 -3.86 18.52
CA ALA A 161 -6.18 -3.45 18.76
C ALA A 161 -6.92 -4.42 19.68
N ARG A 162 -6.85 -5.71 19.39
CA ARG A 162 -7.51 -6.75 20.16
C ARG A 162 -6.97 -6.86 21.58
N THR A 163 -5.66 -6.66 21.75
CA THR A 163 -4.98 -6.92 23.04
C THR A 163 -5.06 -5.73 23.99
N TYR A 164 -4.92 -4.51 23.48
CA TYR A 164 -4.71 -3.33 24.32
C TYR A 164 -5.82 -2.29 24.25
N THR A 165 -6.76 -2.41 23.31
CA THR A 165 -7.76 -1.36 23.07
C THR A 165 -9.17 -1.92 22.97
N ARG A 166 -10.14 -1.02 22.76
CA ARG A 166 -11.53 -1.36 22.39
C ARG A 166 -11.83 -1.07 20.93
N ILE A 167 -10.80 -0.70 20.16
CA ILE A 167 -10.92 -0.44 18.72
C ILE A 167 -11.19 -1.78 18.02
N ASN A 168 -12.03 -1.74 16.99
CA ASN A 168 -12.33 -2.92 16.20
C ASN A 168 -11.04 -3.46 15.54
N PRO A 169 -10.64 -4.72 15.81
CA PRO A 169 -9.43 -5.28 15.21
C PRO A 169 -9.43 -5.33 13.69
N ASP A 170 -10.60 -5.43 13.04
CA ASP A 170 -10.69 -5.44 11.58
C ASP A 170 -10.54 -4.02 10.99
N GLU A 171 -10.93 -2.98 11.73
CA GLU A 171 -10.65 -1.59 11.40
C GLU A 171 -9.14 -1.29 11.51
N ALA A 172 -8.51 -1.77 12.56
CA ALA A 172 -7.07 -1.65 12.75
C ALA A 172 -6.28 -2.41 11.66
N LEU A 173 -6.74 -3.61 11.28
CA LEU A 173 -6.20 -4.37 10.15
C LEU A 173 -6.24 -3.54 8.87
N LEU A 174 -7.39 -2.92 8.56
CA LEU A 174 -7.54 -2.07 7.37
C LEU A 174 -6.58 -0.90 7.41
N ALA A 175 -6.51 -0.18 8.54
CA ALA A 175 -5.60 0.96 8.69
C ALA A 175 -4.14 0.55 8.48
N GLY A 176 -3.71 -0.55 9.09
CA GLY A 176 -2.36 -1.10 8.90
C GLY A 176 -2.08 -1.58 7.47
N LEU A 177 -3.09 -2.12 6.77
CA LEU A 177 -2.92 -2.56 5.38
C LEU A 177 -2.70 -1.39 4.42
N VAL A 178 -3.40 -0.27 4.64
CA VAL A 178 -3.43 0.85 3.68
C VAL A 178 -2.50 1.99 4.04
N HIS A 179 -1.76 1.91 5.16
CA HIS A 179 -0.94 3.02 5.64
C HIS A 179 0.08 3.48 4.59
N ASP A 180 0.62 2.56 3.81
CA ASP A 180 1.59 2.77 2.74
C ASP A 180 0.98 2.76 1.32
N LEU A 181 -0.33 2.89 1.17
CA LEU A 181 -0.97 2.84 -0.15
C LEU A 181 -0.41 3.89 -1.11
N GLY A 182 0.02 5.04 -0.60
CA GLY A 182 0.70 6.07 -1.38
C GLY A 182 2.02 5.60 -1.97
N ALA A 183 2.78 4.78 -1.23
CA ALA A 183 4.04 4.20 -1.74
C ALA A 183 3.77 3.24 -2.91
N PHE A 184 2.75 2.39 -2.81
CA PHE A 184 2.33 1.52 -3.91
C PHE A 184 1.92 2.31 -5.16
N TYR A 185 1.13 3.37 -4.97
CA TYR A 185 0.69 4.21 -6.08
C TYR A 185 1.86 4.93 -6.74
N MET A 186 2.78 5.50 -5.96
CA MET A 186 3.97 6.16 -6.48
C MET A 186 4.89 5.19 -7.23
N LEU A 187 5.03 3.97 -6.72
CA LEU A 187 5.81 2.92 -7.40
C LEU A 187 5.20 2.55 -8.75
N TYR A 188 3.87 2.39 -8.80
CA TYR A 188 3.12 2.18 -10.04
C TYR A 188 3.30 3.35 -11.03
N ARG A 189 3.28 4.59 -10.54
CA ARG A 189 3.50 5.76 -11.38
C ARG A 189 4.93 5.84 -11.90
N ALA A 190 5.92 5.46 -11.09
CA ALA A 190 7.33 5.48 -11.50
C ALA A 190 7.61 4.60 -12.72
N VAL A 191 6.83 3.52 -12.92
CA VAL A 191 6.94 2.66 -14.12
C VAL A 191 6.70 3.43 -15.42
N GLN A 192 5.92 4.49 -15.39
CA GLN A 192 5.56 5.29 -16.57
C GLN A 192 6.68 6.29 -16.98
N TYR A 193 7.76 6.36 -16.20
CA TYR A 193 8.90 7.25 -16.45
C TYR A 193 10.15 6.43 -16.74
N PRO A 194 10.54 6.24 -18.00
CA PRO A 194 11.68 5.41 -18.39
C PRO A 194 12.98 5.78 -17.66
N GLU A 195 13.18 7.08 -17.38
CA GLU A 195 14.36 7.55 -16.66
C GLU A 195 14.41 7.09 -15.21
N LEU A 196 13.26 6.81 -14.58
CA LEU A 196 13.17 6.31 -13.20
C LEU A 196 13.32 4.78 -13.12
N LEU A 197 13.01 4.05 -14.21
CA LEU A 197 13.15 2.59 -14.24
C LEU A 197 14.59 2.14 -13.98
N LEU A 198 15.57 2.92 -14.44
CA LEU A 198 17.01 2.65 -14.26
C LEU A 198 17.57 3.18 -12.93
N ARG A 199 16.71 3.77 -12.08
CA ARG A 199 17.14 4.49 -10.87
C ARG A 199 16.27 4.14 -9.65
N PRO A 200 16.32 2.89 -9.21
CA PRO A 200 15.49 2.44 -8.09
C PRO A 200 15.74 3.26 -6.81
N ASP A 201 16.95 3.72 -6.55
CA ASP A 201 17.26 4.53 -5.38
C ASP A 201 16.65 5.94 -5.46
N THR A 202 16.54 6.51 -6.67
CA THR A 202 15.81 7.75 -6.87
C THR A 202 14.32 7.57 -6.60
N VAL A 203 13.73 6.47 -7.08
CA VAL A 203 12.32 6.14 -6.85
C VAL A 203 12.07 5.96 -5.35
N LYS A 204 12.93 5.22 -4.67
CA LYS A 204 12.89 5.07 -3.21
C LYS A 204 12.87 6.44 -2.52
N TYR A 205 13.83 7.31 -2.84
CA TYR A 205 13.93 8.64 -2.24
C TYR A 205 12.64 9.47 -2.42
N ILE A 206 12.04 9.44 -3.62
CA ILE A 206 10.79 10.16 -3.89
C ILE A 206 9.65 9.57 -3.05
N ILE A 207 9.53 8.24 -3.00
CA ILE A 207 8.51 7.55 -2.21
C ILE A 207 8.65 7.92 -0.74
N MET A 208 9.84 7.80 -0.18
CA MET A 208 10.13 8.15 1.22
C MET A 208 9.64 9.54 1.60
N ARG A 209 9.81 10.48 0.67
CA ARG A 209 9.51 11.89 0.93
C ARG A 209 8.04 12.23 0.80
N TRP A 210 7.29 11.51 -0.04
CA TRP A 210 5.98 11.96 -0.51
C TRP A 210 4.86 10.93 -0.34
N HIS A 211 5.16 9.66 -0.01
CA HIS A 211 4.16 8.60 0.03
C HIS A 211 3.02 8.87 1.00
N GLU A 212 3.30 9.46 2.16
CA GLU A 212 2.28 9.79 3.16
C GLU A 212 1.26 10.80 2.61
N GLY A 213 1.72 11.94 2.09
CA GLY A 213 0.83 12.94 1.52
C GLY A 213 0.03 12.45 0.32
N VAL A 214 0.67 11.66 -0.55
CA VAL A 214 0.00 10.97 -1.66
C VAL A 214 -1.01 9.96 -1.13
N GLY A 215 -0.65 9.18 -0.10
CA GLY A 215 -1.51 8.20 0.54
C GLY A 215 -2.77 8.81 1.15
N VAL A 216 -2.63 9.87 1.91
CA VAL A 216 -3.76 10.62 2.50
C VAL A 216 -4.72 11.11 1.42
N THR A 217 -4.19 11.72 0.35
CA THR A 217 -5.02 12.20 -0.76
C THR A 217 -5.74 11.05 -1.45
N LEU A 218 -5.04 9.96 -1.67
CA LEU A 218 -5.55 8.75 -2.30
C LEU A 218 -6.65 8.09 -1.46
N LEU A 219 -6.44 7.92 -0.17
CA LEU A 219 -7.42 7.34 0.75
C LEU A 219 -8.70 8.18 0.81
N ASN A 220 -8.58 9.51 0.81
CA ASN A 220 -9.73 10.41 0.72
C ASN A 220 -10.47 10.25 -0.61
N ALA A 221 -9.77 10.20 -1.75
CA ALA A 221 -10.38 9.97 -3.06
C ALA A 221 -11.09 8.60 -3.14
N LEU A 222 -10.59 7.60 -2.41
CA LEU A 222 -11.22 6.28 -2.26
C LEU A 222 -12.41 6.27 -1.30
N GLY A 223 -12.75 7.41 -0.67
CA GLY A 223 -13.84 7.51 0.31
C GLY A 223 -13.58 6.64 1.55
N MET A 224 -12.32 6.56 1.99
CA MET A 224 -11.98 5.90 3.25
C MET A 224 -12.55 6.69 4.43
N PRO A 225 -12.95 6.01 5.52
CA PRO A 225 -13.31 6.69 6.76
C PRO A 225 -12.21 7.63 7.24
N GLU A 226 -12.62 8.79 7.77
CA GLU A 226 -11.67 9.80 8.25
C GLU A 226 -10.72 9.25 9.32
N GLU A 227 -11.22 8.37 10.19
CA GLU A 227 -10.43 7.71 11.23
C GLU A 227 -9.31 6.86 10.65
N ILE A 228 -9.56 6.16 9.54
CA ILE A 228 -8.54 5.39 8.82
C ILE A 228 -7.51 6.32 8.19
N VAL A 229 -7.96 7.39 7.50
CA VAL A 229 -7.07 8.37 6.88
C VAL A 229 -6.17 9.02 7.92
N ASN A 230 -6.74 9.50 9.02
CA ASN A 230 -6.01 10.15 10.10
C ASN A 230 -5.01 9.19 10.78
N ALA A 231 -5.30 7.90 10.83
CA ALA A 231 -4.41 6.91 11.41
C ALA A 231 -3.13 6.68 10.59
N THR A 232 -3.14 7.02 9.30
CA THR A 232 -1.98 6.87 8.42
C THR A 232 -1.07 8.10 8.38
N ILE A 233 -1.47 9.19 9.04
CA ILE A 233 -0.68 10.42 9.11
C ILE A 233 0.46 10.26 10.12
N ASP A 234 1.65 10.74 9.76
CA ASP A 234 2.86 10.74 10.60
C ASP A 234 3.28 9.32 11.08
N HIS A 235 2.93 8.26 10.32
CA HIS A 235 3.25 6.88 10.72
C HIS A 235 4.75 6.58 10.68
N ASP A 236 5.53 7.31 9.89
CA ASP A 236 6.99 7.20 9.79
C ASP A 236 7.73 8.29 10.59
N GLN A 237 7.01 9.28 11.13
CA GLN A 237 7.63 10.38 11.87
C GLN A 237 7.98 9.93 13.29
N PRO A 238 9.24 10.12 13.75
CA PRO A 238 9.62 9.84 15.12
C PRO A 238 8.75 10.64 16.10
N ARG A 239 8.08 9.95 16.99
CA ARG A 239 7.28 10.58 18.05
C ARG A 239 7.53 9.89 19.39
N PRO A 240 7.39 10.62 20.53
CA PRO A 240 7.47 9.99 21.83
C PRO A 240 6.45 8.85 21.92
N ILE A 241 6.93 7.65 22.23
CA ILE A 241 6.07 6.48 22.32
C ILE A 241 5.51 6.41 23.72
N SER A 242 4.19 6.49 23.79
CA SER A 242 3.49 6.03 24.98
C SER A 242 3.60 4.50 25.03
N THR A 243 3.98 3.96 26.18
CA THR A 243 3.90 2.51 26.43
C THR A 243 2.45 1.99 26.37
N THR A 244 1.49 2.90 26.17
CA THR A 244 0.06 2.60 26.08
C THR A 244 -0.47 2.99 24.71
N VAL A 245 -0.83 2.01 23.92
CA VAL A 245 -1.56 2.17 22.66
C VAL A 245 -3.04 2.47 22.97
N ARG A 246 -3.58 3.58 22.46
CA ARG A 246 -4.95 4.04 22.78
C ARG A 246 -5.78 4.39 21.55
N THR A 247 -5.14 4.92 20.52
CA THR A 247 -5.79 5.41 19.30
C THR A 247 -5.45 4.52 18.13
N LEU A 248 -6.22 4.62 17.04
CA LEU A 248 -5.92 3.92 15.80
C LEU A 248 -4.57 4.38 15.20
N SER A 249 -4.23 5.66 15.36
CA SER A 249 -2.91 6.19 14.96
C SER A 249 -1.76 5.59 15.79
N ASP A 250 -1.95 5.36 17.11
CA ASP A 250 -0.94 4.67 17.92
C ASP A 250 -0.77 3.22 17.43
N ILE A 251 -1.88 2.56 17.11
CA ILE A 251 -1.89 1.17 16.62
C ILE A 251 -1.10 1.08 15.31
N VAL A 252 -1.36 1.96 14.33
CA VAL A 252 -0.67 1.96 13.04
C VAL A 252 0.81 2.25 13.24
N TYR A 253 1.15 3.28 14.02
CA TYR A 253 2.53 3.64 14.32
C TYR A 253 3.33 2.50 14.97
N VAL A 254 2.78 1.92 16.04
CA VAL A 254 3.44 0.79 16.74
C VAL A 254 3.49 -0.45 15.84
N GLY A 255 2.43 -0.70 15.08
CA GLY A 255 2.36 -1.79 14.12
C GLY A 255 3.42 -1.67 13.04
N ASN A 256 3.62 -0.46 12.48
CA ASN A 256 4.66 -0.14 11.52
C ASN A 256 6.07 -0.44 12.09
N ILE A 257 6.33 -0.05 13.33
CA ILE A 257 7.62 -0.35 13.99
C ILE A 257 7.79 -1.86 14.24
N ILE A 258 6.75 -2.56 14.68
CA ILE A 258 6.79 -4.02 14.91
C ILE A 258 7.05 -4.75 13.59
N ALA A 259 6.41 -4.33 12.51
CA ALA A 259 6.63 -4.89 11.17
C ALA A 259 8.08 -4.78 10.72
N GLY A 260 8.80 -3.80 11.22
CA GLY A 260 10.17 -3.51 10.84
C GLY A 260 10.24 -2.66 9.58
N THR A 261 11.38 -2.10 9.32
CA THR A 261 11.56 -1.22 8.17
C THR A 261 11.59 -2.05 6.88
N HIS A 262 10.64 -1.81 6.01
CA HIS A 262 10.67 -2.29 4.62
C HIS A 262 11.70 -1.51 3.81
N PHE A 263 12.10 -0.39 4.30
CA PHE A 263 13.09 0.46 3.69
C PHE A 263 14.35 0.50 4.60
N GLU A 264 15.32 -0.33 4.31
CA GLU A 264 16.65 -0.26 4.94
C GLU A 264 17.29 1.13 4.81
N TRP A 265 16.75 1.97 3.93
CA TRP A 265 17.23 3.29 3.57
C TRP A 265 16.60 4.45 4.37
N SER A 266 15.47 4.26 5.05
CA SER A 266 14.98 5.28 6.00
C SER A 266 15.93 5.45 7.19
N ARG A 267 16.91 4.51 7.33
CA ARG A 267 17.87 4.47 8.43
C ARG A 267 19.30 4.90 8.08
N GLN A 268 19.61 5.17 6.80
CA GLN A 268 21.00 5.52 6.44
C GLN A 268 21.47 6.85 7.04
N ASP A 269 20.55 7.72 7.46
CA ASP A 269 20.89 9.01 8.09
C ASP A 269 20.55 9.10 9.58
N THR A 270 19.97 8.05 10.18
CA THR A 270 19.70 8.01 11.61
C THR A 270 20.30 6.74 12.21
N ASP A 271 21.02 6.90 13.32
CA ASP A 271 21.54 5.81 14.13
C ASP A 271 20.45 4.73 14.34
N PRO A 272 20.69 3.46 13.95
CA PRO A 272 19.70 2.38 14.14
C PRO A 272 19.31 2.17 15.61
N ASP A 273 20.13 2.66 16.56
CA ASP A 273 19.86 2.70 18.00
C ASP A 273 19.38 4.08 18.49
N ALA A 274 19.36 5.09 17.63
CA ALA A 274 18.86 6.42 17.95
C ALA A 274 17.33 6.41 18.02
N GLY A 275 16.84 6.09 19.15
CA GLY A 275 15.43 6.28 19.53
C GLY A 275 14.64 4.95 19.53
N ASP A 276 13.56 5.09 19.99
CA ASP A 276 12.42 4.29 20.41
C ASP A 276 12.06 2.99 19.67
N ALA A 277 12.49 2.75 18.41
CA ALA A 277 12.07 1.56 17.66
C ALA A 277 12.47 0.23 18.33
N GLY A 278 13.69 0.16 18.88
CA GLY A 278 14.16 -1.01 19.63
C GLY A 278 13.41 -1.18 20.94
N SER A 279 13.14 -0.07 21.64
CA SER A 279 12.39 -0.08 22.91
C SER A 279 10.91 -0.42 22.71
N VAL A 280 10.31 0.01 21.59
CA VAL A 280 8.94 -0.39 21.20
C VAL A 280 8.86 -1.87 20.94
N ARG A 281 9.72 -2.40 20.06
CA ARG A 281 9.74 -3.84 19.78
C ARG A 281 9.95 -4.67 21.05
N GLN A 282 10.80 -4.21 21.96
CA GLN A 282 11.01 -4.85 23.24
C GLN A 282 9.77 -4.81 24.14
N SER A 283 9.03 -3.69 24.13
CA SER A 283 7.80 -3.53 24.94
C SER A 283 6.67 -4.43 24.45
N PHE A 284 6.64 -4.77 23.17
CA PHE A 284 5.61 -5.59 22.55
C PHE A 284 6.12 -6.97 22.10
N LYS A 285 7.30 -7.40 22.59
CA LYS A 285 7.95 -8.65 22.19
C LYS A 285 7.07 -9.89 22.34
N ASP A 286 6.21 -9.92 23.35
CA ASP A 286 5.34 -11.05 23.63
C ASP A 286 4.24 -11.24 22.56
N LEU A 287 3.97 -10.21 21.75
CA LEU A 287 3.04 -10.30 20.62
C LEU A 287 3.71 -10.79 19.33
N LEU A 288 5.04 -10.72 19.22
CA LEU A 288 5.76 -11.03 17.97
C LEU A 288 5.45 -12.43 17.42
N PRO A 289 5.37 -13.50 18.23
CA PRO A 289 5.03 -14.83 17.70
C PRO A 289 3.63 -14.88 17.08
N GLU A 290 2.66 -14.17 17.67
CA GLU A 290 1.30 -14.11 17.14
C GLU A 290 1.22 -13.26 15.89
N VAL A 291 1.93 -12.12 15.85
CA VAL A 291 2.05 -11.27 14.67
C VAL A 291 2.66 -12.06 13.50
N GLU A 292 3.70 -12.83 13.76
CA GLU A 292 4.34 -13.65 12.71
C GLU A 292 3.40 -14.73 12.19
N ALA A 293 2.71 -15.45 13.07
CA ALA A 293 1.75 -16.48 12.68
C ALA A 293 0.61 -15.89 11.83
N ASP A 294 0.05 -14.76 12.25
CA ASP A 294 -1.02 -14.08 11.55
C ASP A 294 -0.56 -13.52 10.19
N THR A 295 0.65 -12.95 10.14
CA THR A 295 1.29 -12.50 8.90
C THR A 295 1.42 -13.64 7.90
N MET A 296 1.95 -14.79 8.33
CA MET A 296 2.13 -15.95 7.44
C MET A 296 0.80 -16.49 6.92
N GLU A 297 -0.23 -16.49 7.76
CA GLU A 297 -1.58 -16.88 7.36
C GLU A 297 -2.13 -15.91 6.30
N MET A 298 -2.03 -14.59 6.53
CA MET A 298 -2.47 -13.58 5.57
C MET A 298 -1.70 -13.66 4.24
N LEU A 299 -0.38 -13.79 4.28
CA LEU A 299 0.43 -13.96 3.07
C LEU A 299 0.02 -15.20 2.29
N SER A 300 -0.35 -16.30 2.96
CA SER A 300 -0.84 -17.52 2.30
C SER A 300 -2.17 -17.30 1.57
N VAL A 301 -3.00 -16.39 2.07
CA VAL A 301 -4.28 -16.03 1.44
C VAL A 301 -4.05 -15.16 0.21
N PHE A 302 -3.12 -14.21 0.26
CA PHE A 302 -2.95 -13.20 -0.79
C PHE A 302 -1.85 -13.51 -1.83
N LYS A 303 -1.17 -14.63 -1.73
CA LYS A 303 -0.25 -15.14 -2.76
C LYS A 303 -0.94 -15.54 -4.04
#